data_8f6322cb6e154232c5c9fea521972c16
#
_entry.id   8f6322cb6e154232c5c9fea521972c16
#
_cell.length_a   1.000
_cell.length_b   1.000
_cell.length_c   1.000
_cell.angle_alpha   90.00
_cell.angle_beta   90.00
_cell.angle_gamma   90.00
#
_symmetry.space_group_name_H-M   'P 1'
#
loop_
_entity.id
_entity.type
_entity.pdbx_description
1 polymer ?
#
loop_
_entity_poly.entity_id
_entity_poly.type
_entity_poly.pdbx_seq_one_letter_code
_entity_poly.pdbx_strand_id
1 'polypeptide(L)'
;MKDLNFNLTKKSLWAVVVYTAVIVLFVLVAIVPFYLANRKIAGENDKIKARIEEQKQLGPIYASILDEMKKKDMLVLPNPAPEKLSRENTAKFKSDFKAIADKSKVKLLSFTPNLSTLSGSSSSLLHQVALKGEFSGFQKLLIELGGIPYVDKIEDMEIRQNNDGMDLKMKVWVGLK
;
A
#
# COMPACT_ATOMS: atom_id res chain seq x y z
N MET A 1 58.80 -5.05 -60.23
CA MET A 1 57.71 -5.85 -59.58
C MET A 1 58.22 -7.27 -59.54
N LYS A 2 58.56 -7.79 -58.34
CA LYS A 2 59.04 -9.18 -58.17
C LYS A 2 57.81 -10.08 -58.05
N ASP A 3 57.56 -10.86 -59.08
CA ASP A 3 56.56 -11.94 -59.07
C ASP A 3 56.98 -13.02 -58.09
N LEU A 4 56.39 -13.09 -56.93
CA LEU A 4 56.50 -14.16 -55.95
C LEU A 4 55.81 -15.39 -56.49
N ASN A 5 56.53 -16.21 -57.32
CA ASN A 5 56.06 -17.49 -57.75
C ASN A 5 56.02 -18.46 -56.55
N PHE A 6 54.93 -18.55 -55.85
CA PHE A 6 54.73 -19.52 -54.79
C PHE A 6 54.42 -20.89 -55.37
N ASN A 7 55.50 -21.68 -55.57
CA ASN A 7 55.36 -23.08 -56.01
C ASN A 7 54.94 -23.94 -54.80
N LEU A 8 53.66 -23.90 -54.46
CA LEU A 8 53.11 -24.63 -53.35
C LEU A 8 52.90 -26.11 -53.72
N THR A 9 53.78 -26.96 -53.21
CA THR A 9 53.51 -28.40 -53.19
C THR A 9 52.23 -28.70 -52.46
N LYS A 10 51.45 -29.71 -52.95
CA LYS A 10 50.13 -30.08 -52.36
C LYS A 10 50.12 -30.21 -50.83
N LYS A 11 51.24 -30.64 -50.23
CA LYS A 11 51.44 -30.72 -48.77
C LYS A 11 51.52 -29.36 -48.08
N SER A 12 52.15 -28.37 -48.72
CA SER A 12 52.27 -27.02 -48.23
C SER A 12 50.94 -26.27 -48.28
N LEU A 13 50.15 -26.47 -49.32
CA LEU A 13 48.78 -25.92 -49.40
C LEU A 13 47.87 -26.45 -48.26
N TRP A 14 47.96 -27.76 -47.98
CA TRP A 14 47.17 -28.37 -46.90
C TRP A 14 47.56 -27.82 -45.51
N ALA A 15 48.85 -27.61 -45.27
CA ALA A 15 49.36 -27.02 -44.05
C ALA A 15 48.84 -25.57 -43.86
N VAL A 16 48.82 -24.75 -44.92
CA VAL A 16 48.30 -23.36 -44.87
C VAL A 16 46.79 -23.35 -44.56
N VAL A 17 46.01 -24.25 -45.16
CA VAL A 17 44.57 -24.38 -44.88
C VAL A 17 44.33 -24.77 -43.43
N VAL A 18 45.09 -25.71 -42.89
CA VAL A 18 44.96 -26.11 -41.49
C VAL A 18 45.34 -24.94 -40.53
N TYR A 19 46.44 -24.23 -40.80
CA TYR A 19 46.81 -23.07 -39.99
C TYR A 19 45.76 -21.94 -40.02
N THR A 20 45.21 -21.61 -41.18
CA THR A 20 44.15 -20.61 -41.28
C THR A 20 42.87 -21.09 -40.57
N ALA A 21 42.53 -22.35 -40.66
CA ALA A 21 41.36 -22.90 -39.92
C ALA A 21 41.57 -22.80 -38.40
N VAL A 22 42.75 -23.11 -37.89
CA VAL A 22 43.07 -22.98 -36.45
C VAL A 22 43.01 -21.52 -35.99
N ILE A 23 43.55 -20.57 -36.78
CA ILE A 23 43.46 -19.15 -36.46
C ILE A 23 42.03 -18.66 -36.43
N VAL A 24 41.22 -19.03 -37.39
CA VAL A 24 39.78 -18.67 -37.43
C VAL A 24 39.05 -19.25 -36.24
N LEU A 25 39.31 -20.52 -35.91
CA LEU A 25 38.72 -21.15 -34.72
C LEU A 25 39.11 -20.44 -33.42
N PHE A 26 40.37 -20.07 -33.27
CA PHE A 26 40.85 -19.33 -32.10
C PHE A 26 40.19 -17.95 -31.97
N VAL A 27 40.07 -17.22 -33.07
CA VAL A 27 39.39 -15.93 -33.13
C VAL A 27 37.90 -16.07 -32.76
N LEU A 28 37.22 -17.10 -33.27
CA LEU A 28 35.83 -17.36 -32.93
C LEU A 28 35.66 -17.67 -31.44
N VAL A 29 36.49 -18.54 -30.87
CA VAL A 29 36.44 -18.92 -29.45
C VAL A 29 36.77 -17.73 -28.53
N ALA A 30 37.60 -16.80 -28.94
CA ALA A 30 37.94 -15.60 -28.15
C ALA A 30 36.86 -14.50 -28.27
N ILE A 31 36.39 -14.22 -29.48
CA ILE A 31 35.48 -13.10 -29.74
C ILE A 31 34.02 -13.40 -29.31
N VAL A 32 33.55 -14.63 -29.53
CA VAL A 32 32.15 -14.98 -29.22
C VAL A 32 31.81 -14.81 -27.74
N PRO A 33 32.56 -15.32 -26.76
CA PRO A 33 32.26 -15.13 -25.36
C PRO A 33 32.33 -13.67 -24.92
N PHE A 34 33.29 -12.92 -25.47
CA PHE A 34 33.42 -11.49 -25.18
C PHE A 34 32.25 -10.67 -25.70
N TYR A 35 31.74 -11.00 -26.88
CA TYR A 35 30.57 -10.37 -27.44
C TYR A 35 29.27 -10.69 -26.66
N LEU A 36 29.14 -11.94 -26.19
CA LEU A 36 28.02 -12.37 -25.38
C LEU A 36 28.01 -11.74 -23.98
N ALA A 37 29.21 -11.61 -23.37
CA ALA A 37 29.38 -10.93 -22.08
C ALA A 37 29.01 -9.44 -22.18
N ASN A 38 29.44 -8.74 -23.21
CA ASN A 38 29.12 -7.33 -23.44
C ASN A 38 27.62 -7.11 -23.66
N ARG A 39 26.94 -8.02 -24.35
CA ARG A 39 25.46 -7.94 -24.51
C ARG A 39 24.71 -8.09 -23.18
N LYS A 40 25.15 -8.95 -22.28
CA LYS A 40 24.55 -9.10 -20.95
C LYS A 40 24.70 -7.82 -20.13
N ILE A 41 25.90 -7.24 -20.11
CA ILE A 41 26.18 -5.99 -19.38
C ILE A 41 25.37 -4.82 -19.95
N ALA A 42 25.24 -4.73 -21.27
CA ALA A 42 24.41 -3.71 -21.90
C ALA A 42 22.94 -3.82 -21.48
N GLY A 43 22.38 -5.04 -21.49
CA GLY A 43 21.00 -5.28 -21.07
C GLY A 43 20.74 -5.02 -19.57
N GLU A 44 21.73 -5.25 -18.69
CA GLU A 44 21.63 -4.89 -17.28
C GLU A 44 21.70 -3.37 -17.06
N ASN A 45 22.58 -2.69 -17.79
CA ASN A 45 22.67 -1.23 -17.77
C ASN A 45 21.37 -0.55 -18.23
N ASP A 46 20.71 -1.07 -19.24
CA ASP A 46 19.43 -0.53 -19.71
C ASP A 46 18.31 -0.73 -18.67
N LYS A 47 18.29 -1.87 -17.98
CA LYS A 47 17.37 -2.12 -16.86
C LYS A 47 17.60 -1.17 -15.69
N ILE A 48 18.87 -0.92 -15.35
CA ILE A 48 19.23 0.01 -14.27
C ILE A 48 18.85 1.44 -14.66
N LYS A 49 19.10 1.86 -15.89
CA LYS A 49 18.69 3.19 -16.40
C LYS A 49 17.17 3.35 -16.35
N ALA A 50 16.41 2.34 -16.79
CA ALA A 50 14.96 2.36 -16.72
C ALA A 50 14.45 2.53 -15.28
N ARG A 51 15.03 1.81 -14.30
CA ARG A 51 14.68 1.95 -12.87
C ARG A 51 15.04 3.33 -12.32
N ILE A 52 16.16 3.90 -12.71
CA ILE A 52 16.57 5.25 -12.29
C ILE A 52 15.60 6.29 -12.86
N GLU A 53 15.17 6.13 -14.09
CA GLU A 53 14.21 7.03 -14.72
C GLU A 53 12.83 6.93 -14.04
N GLU A 54 12.38 5.71 -13.74
CA GLU A 54 11.16 5.45 -12.97
C GLU A 54 11.21 6.08 -11.57
N GLN A 55 12.34 5.94 -10.87
CA GLN A 55 12.55 6.61 -9.57
C GLN A 55 12.56 8.13 -9.67
N LYS A 56 13.14 8.70 -10.73
CA LYS A 56 13.11 10.14 -10.96
C LYS A 56 11.71 10.68 -11.22
N GLN A 57 10.87 9.91 -11.92
CA GLN A 57 9.46 10.29 -12.15
C GLN A 57 8.63 10.16 -10.87
N LEU A 58 8.91 9.18 -10.02
CA LEU A 58 8.22 8.98 -8.76
C LEU A 58 8.66 9.98 -7.67
N GLY A 59 9.90 10.46 -7.74
CA GLY A 59 10.48 11.40 -6.76
C GLY A 59 9.59 12.64 -6.47
N PRO A 60 9.15 13.40 -7.48
CA PRO A 60 8.30 14.56 -7.26
C PRO A 60 6.92 14.20 -6.69
N ILE A 61 6.38 13.02 -7.06
CA ILE A 61 5.11 12.53 -6.53
C ILE A 61 5.25 12.22 -5.02
N TYR A 62 6.31 11.52 -4.63
CA TYR A 62 6.60 11.28 -3.21
C TYR A 62 6.84 12.58 -2.42
N ALA A 63 7.54 13.54 -3.01
CA ALA A 63 7.76 14.83 -2.38
C ALA A 63 6.45 15.60 -2.18
N SER A 64 5.53 15.59 -3.16
CA SER A 64 4.22 16.24 -3.03
C SER A 64 3.35 15.55 -1.98
N ILE A 65 3.34 14.22 -1.92
CA ILE A 65 2.61 13.47 -0.90
C ILE A 65 3.15 13.77 0.51
N LEU A 66 4.48 13.81 0.67
CA LEU A 66 5.10 14.17 1.95
C LEU A 66 4.78 15.60 2.37
N ASP A 67 4.72 16.52 1.43
CA ASP A 67 4.37 17.93 1.69
C ASP A 67 2.88 18.09 2.03
N GLU A 68 2.01 17.34 1.39
CA GLU A 68 0.59 17.25 1.75
C GLU A 68 0.37 16.58 3.11
N MET A 69 1.15 15.55 3.43
CA MET A 69 1.10 14.90 4.75
C MET A 69 1.59 15.84 5.87
N LYS A 70 2.58 16.71 5.59
CA LYS A 70 3.05 17.73 6.55
C LYS A 70 2.05 18.87 6.71
N LYS A 71 1.34 19.24 5.64
CA LYS A 71 0.32 20.30 5.66
C LYS A 71 -1.02 19.84 6.24
N LYS A 72 -1.36 18.55 6.10
CA LYS A 72 -2.40 17.96 6.91
C LYS A 72 -1.80 17.86 8.31
N ASP A 73 -2.23 18.74 9.21
CA ASP A 73 -2.08 18.53 10.65
C ASP A 73 -2.30 17.05 10.89
N MET A 74 -1.27 16.38 11.42
CA MET A 74 -1.44 14.98 11.81
C MET A 74 -2.68 14.97 12.68
N LEU A 75 -3.76 14.40 12.18
CA LEU A 75 -4.95 14.13 12.96
C LEU A 75 -4.48 13.20 14.08
N VAL A 76 -3.96 13.81 15.13
CA VAL A 76 -3.61 13.09 16.36
C VAL A 76 -4.96 12.62 16.87
N LEU A 77 -5.24 11.32 16.65
CA LEU A 77 -6.42 10.70 17.23
C LEU A 77 -6.36 10.97 18.73
N PRO A 78 -7.39 11.61 19.30
CA PRO A 78 -7.48 11.77 20.72
C PRO A 78 -7.38 10.38 21.36
N ASN A 79 -6.45 10.21 22.29
CA ASN A 79 -6.27 8.97 23.06
C ASN A 79 -6.56 9.27 24.52
N PRO A 80 -7.84 9.42 24.90
CA PRO A 80 -8.23 9.68 26.29
C PRO A 80 -7.87 8.49 27.17
N ALA A 81 -7.61 8.74 28.44
CA ALA A 81 -7.46 7.67 29.41
C ALA A 81 -8.74 6.81 29.43
N PRO A 82 -8.63 5.47 29.37
CA PRO A 82 -9.79 4.60 29.29
C PRO A 82 -10.62 4.70 30.59
N GLU A 83 -11.86 5.09 30.43
CA GLU A 83 -12.86 5.13 31.49
C GLU A 83 -13.93 4.05 31.22
N LYS A 84 -14.61 3.60 32.26
CA LYS A 84 -15.72 2.68 32.13
C LYS A 84 -17.03 3.38 32.49
N LEU A 85 -18.05 3.19 31.68
CA LEU A 85 -19.37 3.75 31.90
C LEU A 85 -20.14 2.90 32.91
N SER A 86 -20.86 3.53 33.85
CA SER A 86 -21.78 2.78 34.73
C SER A 86 -22.90 2.16 33.92
N ARG A 87 -23.31 0.93 34.28
CA ARG A 87 -24.46 0.24 33.62
C ARG A 87 -25.75 1.04 33.60
N GLU A 88 -25.96 1.88 34.61
CA GLU A 88 -27.13 2.77 34.72
C GLU A 88 -27.06 3.91 33.68
N ASN A 89 -25.86 4.30 33.25
CA ASN A 89 -25.62 5.41 32.34
C ASN A 89 -25.45 5.00 30.88
N THR A 90 -25.84 3.78 30.49
CA THR A 90 -25.74 3.29 29.10
C THR A 90 -26.49 4.18 28.11
N ALA A 91 -27.57 4.84 28.54
CA ALA A 91 -28.30 5.80 27.74
C ALA A 91 -27.47 7.05 27.36
N LYS A 92 -26.46 7.39 28.17
CA LYS A 92 -25.56 8.51 27.91
C LYS A 92 -24.80 8.32 26.59
N PHE A 93 -24.30 7.11 26.32
CA PHE A 93 -23.58 6.84 25.06
C PHE A 93 -24.46 7.14 23.83
N LYS A 94 -25.75 6.81 23.87
CA LYS A 94 -26.64 7.13 22.76
C LYS A 94 -26.78 8.65 22.54
N SER A 95 -26.87 9.43 23.62
CA SER A 95 -26.98 10.88 23.50
C SER A 95 -25.66 11.53 23.02
N ASP A 96 -24.52 11.08 23.54
CA ASP A 96 -23.20 11.57 23.14
C ASP A 96 -22.92 11.19 21.68
N PHE A 97 -23.23 9.96 21.28
CA PHE A 97 -23.09 9.51 19.91
C PHE A 97 -23.95 10.32 18.94
N LYS A 98 -25.22 10.61 19.33
CA LYS A 98 -26.11 11.44 18.52
C LYS A 98 -25.57 12.87 18.37
N ALA A 99 -25.08 13.46 19.43
CA ALA A 99 -24.50 14.80 19.40
C ALA A 99 -23.26 14.88 18.45
N ILE A 100 -22.41 13.85 18.47
CA ILE A 100 -21.26 13.74 17.57
C ILE A 100 -21.71 13.53 16.11
N ALA A 101 -22.72 12.69 15.87
CA ALA A 101 -23.27 12.47 14.53
C ALA A 101 -23.83 13.77 13.94
N ASP A 102 -24.62 14.52 14.73
CA ASP A 102 -25.17 15.81 14.33
C ASP A 102 -24.07 16.85 14.04
N LYS A 103 -23.02 16.94 14.90
CA LYS A 103 -21.86 17.80 14.71
C LYS A 103 -21.10 17.46 13.43
N SER A 104 -21.01 16.17 13.10
CA SER A 104 -20.32 15.65 11.92
C SER A 104 -21.19 15.70 10.64
N LYS A 105 -22.41 16.21 10.72
CA LYS A 105 -23.40 16.25 9.62
C LYS A 105 -23.74 14.86 9.08
N VAL A 106 -23.79 13.86 9.95
CA VAL A 106 -24.12 12.48 9.62
C VAL A 106 -25.46 12.15 10.26
N LYS A 107 -26.40 11.61 9.47
CA LYS A 107 -27.72 11.22 9.95
C LYS A 107 -27.67 9.85 10.60
N LEU A 108 -28.09 9.76 11.87
CA LEU A 108 -28.26 8.50 12.57
C LEU A 108 -29.54 7.80 12.09
N LEU A 109 -29.41 6.61 11.47
CA LEU A 109 -30.54 5.80 11.00
C LEU A 109 -31.00 4.82 12.06
N SER A 110 -30.09 4.11 12.68
CA SER A 110 -30.42 3.17 13.76
C SER A 110 -29.29 3.12 14.80
N PHE A 111 -29.66 2.85 16.04
CA PHE A 111 -28.77 2.68 17.18
C PHE A 111 -29.36 1.60 18.09
N THR A 112 -28.79 0.40 18.04
CA THR A 112 -29.34 -0.77 18.73
C THR A 112 -28.30 -1.40 19.63
N PRO A 113 -28.48 -1.41 20.97
CA PRO A 113 -27.61 -2.17 21.87
C PRO A 113 -27.88 -3.66 21.73
N ASN A 114 -26.83 -4.45 21.70
CA ASN A 114 -26.94 -5.90 21.72
C ASN A 114 -26.86 -6.40 23.16
N LEU A 115 -28.01 -6.58 23.77
CA LEU A 115 -28.14 -6.99 25.18
C LEU A 115 -27.63 -8.41 25.43
N SER A 116 -27.53 -9.25 24.39
CA SER A 116 -26.98 -10.61 24.56
C SER A 116 -25.51 -10.59 24.98
N THR A 117 -24.79 -9.52 24.72
CA THR A 117 -23.39 -9.36 25.14
C THR A 117 -23.25 -9.04 26.63
N LEU A 118 -24.34 -8.66 27.31
CA LEU A 118 -24.39 -8.45 28.76
C LEU A 118 -24.63 -9.74 29.56
N SER A 119 -25.05 -10.83 28.92
CA SER A 119 -25.39 -12.11 29.57
C SER A 119 -24.16 -12.95 29.94
N GLY A 120 -23.13 -12.33 30.44
CA GLY A 120 -21.87 -12.96 30.88
C GLY A 120 -21.07 -12.02 31.77
N SER A 121 -19.87 -12.41 32.11
CA SER A 121 -18.90 -11.57 32.83
C SER A 121 -18.28 -10.48 31.95
N SER A 122 -18.85 -10.18 30.78
CA SER A 122 -18.31 -9.18 29.87
C SER A 122 -18.50 -7.77 30.45
N SER A 123 -17.38 -7.03 30.53
CA SER A 123 -17.33 -5.65 30.97
C SER A 123 -17.56 -4.66 29.82
N SER A 124 -18.13 -5.09 28.71
CA SER A 124 -18.37 -4.26 27.52
C SER A 124 -19.68 -4.59 26.84
N LEU A 125 -20.37 -3.57 26.32
CA LEU A 125 -21.64 -3.68 25.61
C LEU A 125 -21.43 -3.35 24.14
N LEU A 126 -21.93 -4.22 23.27
CA LEU A 126 -21.90 -4.01 21.84
C LEU A 126 -23.08 -3.15 21.37
N HIS A 127 -22.78 -2.14 20.58
CA HIS A 127 -23.79 -1.31 19.91
C HIS A 127 -23.67 -1.46 18.40
N GLN A 128 -24.80 -1.72 17.73
CA GLN A 128 -24.90 -1.71 16.29
C GLN A 128 -25.46 -0.37 15.85
N VAL A 129 -24.75 0.33 14.98
CA VAL A 129 -25.09 1.66 14.53
C VAL A 129 -25.15 1.70 13.01
N ALA A 130 -26.18 2.32 12.48
CA ALA A 130 -26.28 2.63 11.06
C ALA A 130 -26.46 4.14 10.86
N LEU A 131 -25.69 4.67 9.95
CA LEU A 131 -25.55 6.09 9.67
C LEU A 131 -25.66 6.35 8.16
N LYS A 132 -26.08 7.55 7.79
CA LYS A 132 -26.10 8.02 6.39
C LYS A 132 -25.46 9.40 6.31
N GLY A 133 -24.58 9.59 5.33
CA GLY A 133 -23.91 10.87 5.14
C GLY A 133 -22.83 10.82 4.06
N GLU A 134 -21.99 11.84 4.07
CA GLU A 134 -20.81 11.91 3.20
C GLU A 134 -19.58 11.30 3.88
N PHE A 135 -18.60 10.88 3.10
CA PHE A 135 -17.36 10.29 3.61
C PHE A 135 -16.60 11.23 4.57
N SER A 136 -16.56 12.53 4.25
CA SER A 136 -15.95 13.55 5.10
C SER A 136 -16.60 13.67 6.47
N GLY A 137 -17.94 13.47 6.54
CA GLY A 137 -18.69 13.42 7.79
C GLY A 137 -18.34 12.18 8.62
N PHE A 138 -18.21 11.02 7.98
CA PHE A 138 -17.80 9.79 8.66
C PHE A 138 -16.39 9.89 9.23
N GLN A 139 -15.43 10.50 8.51
CA GLN A 139 -14.08 10.73 9.04
C GLN A 139 -14.12 11.57 10.33
N LYS A 140 -14.87 12.69 10.33
CA LYS A 140 -15.02 13.56 11.50
C LYS A 140 -15.65 12.82 12.67
N LEU A 141 -16.73 12.04 12.40
CA LEU A 141 -17.40 11.24 13.38
C LEU A 141 -16.46 10.22 14.03
N LEU A 142 -15.64 9.51 13.24
CA LEU A 142 -14.69 8.52 13.77
C LEU A 142 -13.62 9.15 14.66
N ILE A 143 -13.12 10.34 14.29
CA ILE A 143 -12.16 11.08 15.10
C ILE A 143 -12.78 11.51 16.44
N GLU A 144 -13.97 12.08 16.43
CA GLU A 144 -14.68 12.51 17.63
C GLU A 144 -15.06 11.29 18.52
N LEU A 145 -15.44 10.17 17.89
CA LEU A 145 -15.74 8.92 18.59
C LEU A 145 -14.52 8.35 19.30
N GLY A 146 -13.32 8.45 18.67
CA GLY A 146 -12.06 8.08 19.31
C GLY A 146 -11.69 8.97 20.49
N GLY A 147 -12.30 10.14 20.64
CA GLY A 147 -12.16 11.02 21.82
C GLY A 147 -13.02 10.62 23.01
N ILE A 148 -13.92 9.65 22.86
CA ILE A 148 -14.79 9.20 23.96
C ILE A 148 -14.06 8.17 24.83
N PRO A 149 -13.83 8.44 26.13
CA PRO A 149 -12.96 7.60 26.97
C PRO A 149 -13.51 6.21 27.30
N TYR A 150 -14.82 5.99 27.12
CA TYR A 150 -15.50 4.72 27.41
C TYR A 150 -15.78 3.88 26.15
N VAL A 151 -15.33 4.31 24.97
CA VAL A 151 -15.35 3.51 23.75
C VAL A 151 -14.09 2.62 23.73
N ASP A 152 -14.31 1.30 23.82
CA ASP A 152 -13.20 0.35 23.85
C ASP A 152 -12.63 0.09 22.44
N LYS A 153 -13.50 -0.21 21.49
CA LYS A 153 -13.11 -0.52 20.11
C LYS A 153 -14.28 -0.45 19.13
N ILE A 154 -13.93 -0.24 17.87
CA ILE A 154 -14.83 -0.48 16.74
C ILE A 154 -14.43 -1.84 16.16
N GLU A 155 -15.38 -2.79 16.11
CA GLU A 155 -15.11 -4.17 15.68
C GLU A 155 -15.29 -4.34 14.17
N ASP A 156 -16.31 -3.71 13.62
CA ASP A 156 -16.72 -3.91 12.22
C ASP A 156 -17.18 -2.58 11.64
N MET A 157 -16.86 -2.33 10.39
CA MET A 157 -17.23 -1.12 9.69
C MET A 157 -17.49 -1.44 8.22
N GLU A 158 -18.72 -1.22 7.77
CA GLU A 158 -19.12 -1.42 6.39
C GLU A 158 -19.65 -0.11 5.80
N ILE A 159 -19.03 0.33 4.69
CA ILE A 159 -19.49 1.51 3.95
C ILE A 159 -20.07 1.03 2.63
N ARG A 160 -21.30 1.42 2.35
CA ARG A 160 -22.00 1.16 1.09
C ARG A 160 -22.37 2.49 0.44
N GLN A 161 -22.05 2.63 -0.83
CA GLN A 161 -22.50 3.77 -1.62
C GLN A 161 -23.88 3.48 -2.20
N ASN A 162 -24.81 4.40 -1.97
CA ASN A 162 -26.17 4.39 -2.53
C ASN A 162 -26.38 5.63 -3.41
N ASN A 163 -27.48 5.65 -4.17
CA ASN A 163 -27.81 6.78 -5.04
C ASN A 163 -27.98 8.11 -4.29
N ASP A 164 -28.37 8.05 -3.01
CA ASP A 164 -28.65 9.22 -2.15
C ASP A 164 -27.56 9.51 -1.10
N GLY A 165 -26.35 8.99 -1.27
CA GLY A 165 -25.24 9.15 -0.33
C GLY A 165 -24.59 7.83 0.08
N MET A 166 -23.82 7.88 1.14
CA MET A 166 -23.16 6.68 1.68
C MET A 166 -23.85 6.23 2.97
N ASP A 167 -24.04 4.93 3.09
CA ASP A 167 -24.49 4.27 4.33
C ASP A 167 -23.28 3.67 5.04
N LEU A 168 -23.13 3.96 6.32
CA LEU A 168 -22.11 3.38 7.19
C LEU A 168 -22.78 2.53 8.25
N LYS A 169 -22.43 1.25 8.32
CA LYS A 169 -22.78 0.37 9.42
C LYS A 169 -21.55 0.08 10.24
N MET A 170 -21.66 0.16 11.56
CA MET A 170 -20.54 -0.12 12.45
C MET A 170 -20.98 -0.82 13.73
N LYS A 171 -20.06 -1.58 14.31
CA LYS A 171 -20.19 -2.22 15.61
C LYS A 171 -19.21 -1.57 16.58
N VAL A 172 -19.73 -0.98 17.64
CA VAL A 172 -18.96 -0.22 18.63
C VAL A 172 -19.10 -0.89 20.00
N TRP A 173 -17.96 -1.17 20.63
CA TRP A 173 -17.89 -1.71 21.98
C TRP A 173 -17.69 -0.57 22.99
N VAL A 174 -18.48 -0.58 24.02
CA VAL A 174 -18.46 0.39 25.12
C VAL A 174 -18.12 -0.32 26.42
N GLY A 175 -17.07 0.13 27.11
CA GLY A 175 -16.65 -0.41 28.39
C GLY A 175 -17.62 -0.07 29.51
N LEU A 176 -18.02 -1.08 30.27
CA LEU A 176 -18.94 -0.96 31.43
C LEU A 176 -18.23 -1.33 32.73
N LYS A 177 -18.64 -0.64 33.80
CA LYS A 177 -18.31 -1.01 35.19
C LYS A 177 -19.30 -2.01 35.74
#